data_ab809b4ac471ab4a9610c7367a3c9d5a
#
_entry.id   ab809b4ac471ab4a9610c7367a3c9d5a
#
_cell.length_a   1.000
_cell.length_b   1.000
_cell.length_c   1.000
_cell.angle_alpha   90.00
_cell.angle_beta   90.00
_cell.angle_gamma   90.00
#
_symmetry.space_group_name_H-M   'P 1'
#
loop_
_entity.id
_entity.type
_entity.pdbx_description
1 polymer ?
#
loop_
_entity_poly.entity_id
_entity_poly.type
_entity_poly.pdbx_seq_one_letter_code
_entity_poly.pdbx_strand_id
1 'polypeptide(L)'
;MTEFLILLLMQVTVFSSVTALIIIAIKQIFKCRIPPGIGMVMWVVLLARLICPIFPESRISVYNLIPAGREIMYSLTNDIGDELASYEEEKDLEENPYVIITTEEAERTLEESKSKNEQNDAPVTIGEYIINDIGDEAVSSAKRLNSLILAVYAAGTVLCMTVNTLMYVCVKRRVLKNSELCIDEKMTETYFLTAEKLGISKKKLPSLRYGSSAMLVGCLSPVVVCREDMDEKEASFVFAHELSHYKHNDNFVIIFSAYVACMFWYNPLIWIVKKILRDDVEVLCDSRTIDCFGMSSAEYAKMICRHSLYDEAAAVGCHMSATGRSLKTRLRSISHSKNHKFI
;
A
#
# COMPACT_ATOMS: atom_id res chain seq x y z
N MET A 1 25.26 -2.17 4.31
CA MET A 1 24.20 -1.37 3.63
C MET A 1 22.94 -2.20 3.35
N THR A 2 23.06 -3.41 2.78
CA THR A 2 21.92 -4.30 2.52
C THR A 2 21.18 -4.71 3.80
N GLU A 3 21.86 -5.05 4.86
CA GLU A 3 21.27 -5.39 6.17
C GLU A 3 20.47 -4.26 6.77
N PHE A 4 21.02 -3.06 6.77
CA PHE A 4 20.31 -1.86 7.23
C PHE A 4 19.00 -1.63 6.46
N LEU A 5 19.02 -1.85 5.14
CA LEU A 5 17.83 -1.66 4.31
C LEU A 5 16.75 -2.70 4.61
N ILE A 6 17.13 -3.95 4.82
CA ILE A 6 16.20 -5.04 5.19
C ILE A 6 15.60 -4.77 6.56
N LEU A 7 16.41 -4.41 7.55
CA LEU A 7 15.93 -4.05 8.89
C LEU A 7 14.97 -2.87 8.85
N LEU A 8 15.30 -1.83 8.07
CA LEU A 8 14.42 -0.67 7.87
C LEU A 8 13.08 -1.09 7.25
N LEU A 9 13.09 -1.92 6.20
CA LEU A 9 11.87 -2.43 5.56
C LEU A 9 11.01 -3.25 6.53
N MET A 10 11.62 -4.16 7.28
CA MET A 10 10.92 -4.95 8.30
C MET A 10 10.31 -4.04 9.37
N GLN A 11 11.07 -3.09 9.86
CA GLN A 11 10.64 -2.15 10.89
C GLN A 11 9.46 -1.30 10.42
N VAL A 12 9.56 -0.67 9.24
CA VAL A 12 8.47 0.11 8.63
C VAL A 12 7.22 -0.76 8.44
N THR A 13 7.39 -2.00 7.99
CA THR A 13 6.27 -2.92 7.75
C THR A 13 5.54 -3.27 9.04
N VAL A 14 6.26 -3.65 10.09
CA VAL A 14 5.67 -4.03 11.38
C VAL A 14 4.93 -2.85 12.00
N PHE A 15 5.57 -1.69 12.12
CA PHE A 15 4.94 -0.51 12.74
C PHE A 15 3.76 0.02 11.93
N SER A 16 3.85 0.03 10.61
CA SER A 16 2.73 0.44 9.77
C SER A 16 1.58 -0.55 9.85
N SER A 17 1.86 -1.85 9.97
CA SER A 17 0.83 -2.88 10.16
C SER A 17 0.10 -2.71 11.49
N VAL A 18 0.81 -2.49 12.58
CA VAL A 18 0.22 -2.22 13.89
C VAL A 18 -0.63 -0.93 13.84
N THR A 19 -0.10 0.14 13.25
CA THR A 19 -0.84 1.40 13.10
C THR A 19 -2.10 1.21 12.25
N ALA A 20 -2.02 0.46 11.16
CA ALA A 20 -3.17 0.14 10.32
C ALA A 20 -4.25 -0.64 11.08
N LEU A 21 -3.85 -1.64 11.88
CA LEU A 21 -4.78 -2.41 12.73
C LEU A 21 -5.47 -1.53 13.76
N ILE A 22 -4.72 -0.61 14.40
CA ILE A 22 -5.29 0.35 15.35
C ILE A 22 -6.32 1.25 14.65
N ILE A 23 -6.01 1.81 13.48
CA ILE A 23 -6.94 2.63 12.71
C ILE A 23 -8.19 1.83 12.34
N ILE A 24 -8.04 0.60 11.86
CA ILE A 24 -9.17 -0.28 11.53
C ILE A 24 -10.03 -0.55 12.77
N ALA A 25 -9.40 -0.87 13.91
CA ALA A 25 -10.10 -1.12 15.17
C ALA A 25 -10.88 0.11 15.64
N ILE A 26 -10.26 1.31 15.62
CA ILE A 26 -10.92 2.57 15.95
C ILE A 26 -12.13 2.79 15.04
N LYS A 27 -11.99 2.59 13.73
CA LYS A 27 -13.08 2.73 12.78
C LYS A 27 -14.20 1.70 13.00
N GLN A 28 -13.88 0.48 13.41
CA GLN A 28 -14.88 -0.53 13.74
C GLN A 28 -15.63 -0.22 15.04
N ILE A 29 -14.94 0.28 16.06
CA ILE A 29 -15.53 0.63 17.36
C ILE A 29 -16.46 1.85 17.20
N PHE A 30 -15.97 2.90 16.58
CA PHE A 30 -16.70 4.15 16.44
C PHE A 30 -17.62 4.20 15.21
N LYS A 31 -17.49 3.25 14.28
CA LYS A 31 -18.31 3.11 13.05
C LYS A 31 -18.63 4.48 12.41
N CYS A 32 -19.93 4.81 12.32
CA CYS A 32 -20.39 6.04 11.68
C CYS A 32 -20.25 7.33 12.55
N ARG A 33 -19.61 7.26 13.71
CA ARG A 33 -19.40 8.45 14.58
C ARG A 33 -18.20 9.28 14.17
N ILE A 34 -17.26 8.69 13.43
CA ILE A 34 -16.08 9.43 12.95
C ILE A 34 -16.48 10.17 11.66
N PRO A 35 -16.30 11.50 11.61
CA PRO A 35 -16.49 12.25 10.37
C PRO A 35 -15.64 11.67 9.23
N PRO A 36 -16.18 11.57 8.00
CA PRO A 36 -15.45 10.98 6.88
C PRO A 36 -14.10 11.64 6.59
N GLY A 37 -14.01 12.96 6.78
CA GLY A 37 -12.76 13.70 6.62
C GLY A 37 -11.65 13.26 7.59
N ILE A 38 -11.98 13.01 8.86
CA ILE A 38 -11.01 12.51 9.85
C ILE A 38 -10.53 11.10 9.46
N GLY A 39 -11.44 10.24 9.02
CA GLY A 39 -11.07 8.90 8.50
C GLY A 39 -10.07 8.97 7.36
N MET A 40 -10.25 9.91 6.44
CA MET A 40 -9.34 10.14 5.32
C MET A 40 -7.97 10.63 5.79
N VAL A 41 -7.91 11.60 6.72
CA VAL A 41 -6.65 12.11 7.29
C VAL A 41 -5.85 11.00 7.96
N MET A 42 -6.50 10.11 8.70
CA MET A 42 -5.82 8.95 9.33
C MET A 42 -5.11 8.07 8.30
N TRP A 43 -5.74 7.81 7.14
CA TRP A 43 -5.13 7.03 6.06
C TRP A 43 -3.99 7.78 5.37
N VAL A 44 -4.14 9.08 5.13
CA VAL A 44 -3.07 9.90 4.53
C VAL A 44 -1.85 9.93 5.44
N VAL A 45 -2.03 10.06 6.76
CA VAL A 45 -0.93 10.00 7.73
C VAL A 45 -0.25 8.63 7.72
N LEU A 46 -1.01 7.53 7.63
CA LEU A 46 -0.44 6.19 7.51
C LEU A 46 0.38 6.03 6.21
N LEU A 47 -0.15 6.49 5.08
CA LEU A 47 0.56 6.44 3.78
C LEU A 47 1.83 7.30 3.80
N ALA A 48 1.78 8.49 4.40
CA ALA A 48 2.94 9.36 4.55
C ALA A 48 4.03 8.70 5.40
N ARG A 49 3.65 8.02 6.50
CA ARG A 49 4.57 7.28 7.36
C ARG A 49 5.23 6.09 6.65
N LEU A 50 4.51 5.42 5.75
CA LEU A 50 5.07 4.32 4.96
C LEU A 50 6.19 4.78 4.02
N ILE A 51 6.10 6.02 3.52
CA ILE A 51 7.07 6.57 2.56
C ILE A 51 8.21 7.29 3.27
N CYS A 52 7.88 8.06 4.31
CA CYS A 52 8.85 8.76 5.15
C CYS A 52 8.93 8.08 6.51
N PRO A 53 9.84 7.14 6.72
CA PRO A 53 10.05 6.49 8.01
C PRO A 53 10.76 7.46 8.98
N ILE A 54 10.09 8.56 9.33
CA ILE A 54 10.57 9.46 10.36
C ILE A 54 10.25 8.81 11.70
N PHE A 55 11.27 8.42 12.43
CA PHE A 55 11.16 7.90 13.78
C PHE A 55 11.41 9.06 14.75
N PRO A 56 10.38 9.73 15.27
CA PRO A 56 10.59 10.73 16.30
C PRO A 56 11.12 10.03 17.55
N GLU A 57 12.30 10.42 18.00
CA GLU A 57 12.84 10.04 19.31
C GLU A 57 11.98 10.71 20.40
N SER A 58 10.84 10.14 20.72
CA SER A 58 10.03 10.61 21.85
C SER A 58 10.16 9.65 23.03
N ARG A 59 10.20 10.20 24.24
CA ARG A 59 10.24 9.42 25.49
C ARG A 59 9.01 8.51 25.67
N ILE A 60 7.94 8.72 24.91
CA ILE A 60 6.67 7.96 24.88
C ILE A 60 6.59 7.08 23.62
N SER A 61 7.69 6.86 22.94
CA SER A 61 7.70 5.99 21.75
C SER A 61 7.41 4.56 22.15
N VAL A 62 6.60 3.87 21.33
CA VAL A 62 6.40 2.41 21.40
C VAL A 62 7.74 1.65 21.37
N TYR A 63 8.81 2.27 20.87
CA TYR A 63 10.20 1.78 20.96
C TYR A 63 10.70 1.60 22.39
N ASN A 64 10.26 2.42 23.34
CA ASN A 64 10.63 2.29 24.74
C ASN A 64 9.82 1.21 25.47
N LEU A 65 8.70 0.78 24.86
CA LEU A 65 7.89 -0.35 25.35
C LEU A 65 8.39 -1.71 24.85
N ILE A 66 9.36 -1.73 23.91
CA ILE A 66 9.94 -2.94 23.33
C ILE A 66 11.46 -3.06 23.62
N PRO A 67 12.02 -2.64 24.75
CA PRO A 67 13.39 -3.05 25.12
C PRO A 67 13.48 -4.56 25.23
N ALA A 68 12.47 -5.21 25.81
CA ALA A 68 12.33 -6.66 25.88
C ALA A 68 12.23 -7.35 24.51
N GLY A 69 11.55 -6.77 23.52
CA GLY A 69 11.43 -7.37 22.17
C GLY A 69 12.75 -7.38 21.40
N ARG A 70 13.61 -6.41 21.66
CA ARG A 70 14.93 -6.32 21.04
C ARG A 70 15.92 -7.32 21.68
N GLU A 71 15.88 -7.45 22.99
CA GLU A 71 16.66 -8.46 23.72
C GLU A 71 16.15 -9.87 23.42
N ILE A 72 14.83 -10.09 23.35
CA ILE A 72 14.24 -11.38 22.97
C ILE A 72 14.59 -11.74 21.53
N MET A 73 14.60 -10.79 20.60
CA MET A 73 14.96 -11.07 19.21
C MET A 73 16.48 -11.33 19.08
N TYR A 74 17.32 -10.65 19.86
CA TYR A 74 18.76 -10.92 19.93
C TYR A 74 19.05 -12.26 20.62
N SER A 75 18.36 -12.62 21.70
CA SER A 75 18.50 -13.93 22.35
C SER A 75 17.99 -15.06 21.45
N LEU A 76 16.84 -14.91 20.80
CA LEU A 76 16.30 -15.90 19.86
C LEU A 76 17.21 -16.11 18.64
N THR A 77 17.82 -15.05 18.08
CA THR A 77 18.76 -15.19 16.98
C THR A 77 20.10 -15.81 17.41
N ASN A 78 20.55 -15.53 18.62
CA ASN A 78 21.74 -16.18 19.17
C ASN A 78 21.44 -17.63 19.60
N ASP A 79 20.31 -17.89 20.28
CA ASP A 79 19.91 -19.25 20.66
C ASP A 79 19.70 -20.16 19.44
N ILE A 80 19.06 -19.63 18.36
CA ILE A 80 18.91 -20.37 17.08
C ILE A 80 20.27 -20.55 16.40
N GLY A 81 21.15 -19.55 16.46
CA GLY A 81 22.51 -19.64 15.93
C GLY A 81 23.34 -20.69 16.66
N ASP A 82 23.29 -20.71 17.97
CA ASP A 82 24.00 -21.67 18.82
C ASP A 82 23.39 -23.09 18.70
N GLU A 83 22.06 -23.19 18.56
CA GLU A 83 21.38 -24.48 18.36
C GLU A 83 21.68 -25.06 16.95
N LEU A 84 21.71 -24.22 15.91
CA LEU A 84 22.13 -24.63 14.55
C LEU A 84 23.60 -25.01 14.51
N ALA A 85 24.48 -24.28 15.18
CA ALA A 85 25.89 -24.62 15.27
C ALA A 85 26.11 -25.94 16.00
N SER A 86 25.37 -26.22 17.07
CA SER A 86 25.44 -27.49 17.80
C SER A 86 24.88 -28.67 16.98
N TYR A 87 23.85 -28.45 16.16
CA TYR A 87 23.31 -29.47 15.24
C TYR A 87 24.26 -29.78 14.09
N GLU A 88 24.98 -28.79 13.55
CA GLU A 88 26.00 -29.01 12.52
C GLU A 88 27.20 -29.73 13.12
N GLU A 89 27.65 -29.39 14.31
CA GLU A 89 28.77 -30.05 15.02
C GLU A 89 28.42 -31.50 15.37
N GLU A 90 27.17 -31.78 15.79
CA GLU A 90 26.70 -33.15 16.11
C GLU A 90 26.56 -34.01 14.83
N LYS A 91 26.13 -33.41 13.71
CA LYS A 91 25.97 -34.09 12.42
C LYS A 91 27.29 -34.37 11.73
N ASP A 92 28.26 -33.46 11.82
CA ASP A 92 29.63 -33.69 11.30
C ASP A 92 30.37 -34.76 12.12
N LEU A 93 30.07 -34.89 13.42
CA LEU A 93 30.61 -35.98 14.26
C LEU A 93 29.99 -37.36 13.94
N GLU A 94 28.72 -37.42 13.47
CA GLU A 94 28.06 -38.66 13.09
C GLU A 94 28.41 -39.11 11.65
N GLU A 95 28.58 -38.18 10.69
CA GLU A 95 28.88 -38.51 9.29
C GLU A 95 30.37 -38.72 8.97
N ASN A 96 31.31 -38.19 9.79
CA ASN A 96 32.72 -38.30 9.51
C ASN A 96 33.56 -38.42 10.79
N PRO A 97 33.59 -39.61 11.46
CA PRO A 97 34.22 -39.75 12.77
C PRO A 97 35.74 -39.66 12.76
N TYR A 98 36.43 -39.55 11.65
CA TYR A 98 37.90 -39.41 11.59
C TYR A 98 38.35 -38.71 10.30
N VAL A 99 38.52 -37.40 10.31
CA VAL A 99 39.57 -36.76 9.54
C VAL A 99 40.85 -36.85 10.37
N ILE A 100 41.54 -37.95 10.29
CA ILE A 100 42.94 -38.06 10.76
C ILE A 100 43.74 -37.22 9.77
N ILE A 101 43.92 -35.94 10.03
CA ILE A 101 45.00 -35.16 9.40
C ILE A 101 46.28 -35.79 9.92
N THR A 102 47.01 -36.50 9.07
CA THR A 102 48.31 -37.04 9.44
C THR A 102 49.20 -35.87 9.88
N THR A 103 49.99 -36.09 10.90
CA THR A 103 50.91 -35.09 11.43
C THR A 103 51.79 -34.43 10.38
N GLU A 104 52.05 -35.09 9.26
CA GLU A 104 52.79 -34.56 8.10
C GLU A 104 52.00 -33.50 7.29
N GLU A 105 50.66 -33.62 7.16
CA GLU A 105 49.85 -32.60 6.47
C GLU A 105 49.64 -31.35 7.33
N ALA A 106 49.53 -31.53 8.66
CA ALA A 106 49.46 -30.42 9.61
C ALA A 106 50.78 -29.61 9.67
N GLU A 107 51.93 -30.30 9.57
CA GLU A 107 53.25 -29.67 9.51
C GLU A 107 53.47 -28.92 8.18
N ARG A 108 53.01 -29.45 7.04
CA ARG A 108 53.09 -28.76 5.74
C ARG A 108 52.24 -27.49 5.68
N THR A 109 51.03 -27.55 6.19
CA THR A 109 50.14 -26.38 6.25
C THR A 109 50.70 -25.30 7.20
N LEU A 110 51.35 -25.70 8.28
CA LEU A 110 52.05 -24.79 9.20
C LEU A 110 53.31 -24.15 8.55
N GLU A 111 54.05 -24.87 7.74
CA GLU A 111 55.20 -24.31 7.04
C GLU A 111 54.78 -23.36 5.90
N GLU A 112 53.72 -23.67 5.15
CA GLU A 112 53.18 -22.78 4.13
C GLU A 112 52.59 -21.48 4.71
N SER A 113 51.94 -21.55 5.90
CA SER A 113 51.43 -20.37 6.57
C SER A 113 52.52 -19.48 7.18
N LYS A 114 53.63 -20.09 7.68
CA LYS A 114 54.80 -19.34 8.16
C LYS A 114 55.50 -18.58 7.04
N SER A 115 55.53 -19.14 5.82
CA SER A 115 56.13 -18.48 4.65
C SER A 115 55.32 -17.27 4.16
N LYS A 116 54.06 -17.18 4.44
CA LYS A 116 53.17 -16.07 4.02
C LYS A 116 53.03 -14.93 5.04
N ASN A 117 53.49 -15.12 6.28
CA ASN A 117 53.16 -14.19 7.40
C ASN A 117 54.39 -13.64 8.12
N GLU A 118 55.50 -13.35 7.39
CA GLU A 118 56.72 -12.75 8.00
C GLU A 118 56.57 -11.29 8.46
N GLN A 119 55.30 -10.75 8.59
CA GLN A 119 55.10 -9.34 8.98
C GLN A 119 54.21 -9.11 10.21
N ASN A 120 53.73 -10.12 10.93
CA ASN A 120 53.04 -9.92 12.24
C ASN A 120 53.39 -11.00 13.25
N ASP A 121 54.09 -10.60 14.29
CA ASP A 121 54.68 -11.43 15.36
C ASP A 121 53.64 -11.99 16.37
N ALA A 122 52.59 -12.66 15.97
CA ALA A 122 51.73 -13.43 16.90
C ALA A 122 51.47 -14.82 16.34
N PRO A 123 51.72 -15.93 17.08
CA PRO A 123 51.41 -17.27 16.65
C PRO A 123 49.90 -17.45 16.59
N VAL A 124 49.31 -17.46 15.38
CA VAL A 124 47.91 -17.75 15.20
C VAL A 124 47.69 -19.24 15.49
N THR A 125 46.84 -19.54 16.46
CA THR A 125 46.48 -20.91 16.82
C THR A 125 45.64 -21.53 15.72
N ILE A 126 45.81 -22.80 15.38
CA ILE A 126 45.04 -23.52 14.34
C ILE A 126 43.53 -23.33 14.56
N GLY A 127 43.07 -23.33 15.82
CA GLY A 127 41.70 -23.07 16.18
C GLY A 127 41.20 -21.69 15.77
N GLU A 128 42.04 -20.65 15.90
CA GLU A 128 41.69 -19.26 15.51
C GLU A 128 41.59 -19.08 14.00
N TYR A 129 42.41 -19.84 13.21
CA TYR A 129 42.31 -19.86 11.75
C TYR A 129 41.01 -20.53 11.29
N ILE A 130 40.63 -21.67 11.88
CA ILE A 130 39.39 -22.39 11.55
C ILE A 130 38.16 -21.55 11.91
N ILE A 131 38.15 -20.90 13.10
CA ILE A 131 37.04 -20.03 13.52
C ILE A 131 36.90 -18.84 12.57
N ASN A 132 38.00 -18.24 12.13
CA ASN A 132 37.96 -17.11 11.20
C ASN A 132 37.47 -17.53 9.79
N ASP A 133 37.89 -18.71 9.30
CA ASP A 133 37.49 -19.23 7.97
C ASP A 133 35.98 -19.57 7.95
N ILE A 134 35.48 -20.26 8.97
CA ILE A 134 34.06 -20.57 9.15
C ILE A 134 33.23 -19.27 9.33
N GLY A 135 33.76 -18.32 10.09
CA GLY A 135 33.13 -17.00 10.27
C GLY A 135 33.02 -16.23 8.98
N ASP A 136 34.06 -16.20 8.15
CA ASP A 136 34.06 -15.51 6.86
C ASP A 136 33.12 -16.15 5.84
N GLU A 137 33.01 -17.47 5.82
CA GLU A 137 32.08 -18.18 4.96
C GLU A 137 30.62 -17.95 5.37
N ALA A 138 30.31 -18.00 6.67
CA ALA A 138 29.00 -17.68 7.21
C ALA A 138 28.60 -16.24 6.91
N VAL A 139 29.49 -15.27 7.11
CA VAL A 139 29.27 -13.85 6.79
C VAL A 139 29.04 -13.65 5.28
N SER A 140 29.80 -14.35 4.43
CA SER A 140 29.64 -14.26 2.99
C SER A 140 28.30 -14.84 2.52
N SER A 141 27.86 -15.93 3.10
CA SER A 141 26.57 -16.58 2.85
C SER A 141 25.40 -15.70 3.30
N ALA A 142 25.48 -15.10 4.48
CA ALA A 142 24.49 -14.13 4.97
C ALA A 142 24.40 -12.90 4.05
N LYS A 143 25.52 -12.38 3.57
CA LYS A 143 25.51 -11.25 2.60
C LYS A 143 24.85 -11.64 1.27
N ARG A 144 25.09 -12.85 0.77
CA ARG A 144 24.43 -13.36 -0.46
C ARG A 144 22.92 -13.50 -0.24
N LEU A 145 22.48 -14.07 0.87
CA LEU A 145 21.06 -14.20 1.22
C LEU A 145 20.37 -12.83 1.31
N ASN A 146 20.96 -11.88 2.01
CA ASN A 146 20.44 -10.52 2.14
C ASN A 146 20.32 -9.81 0.76
N SER A 147 21.30 -10.00 -0.12
CA SER A 147 21.27 -9.47 -1.48
C SER A 147 20.13 -10.12 -2.29
N LEU A 148 19.92 -11.41 -2.15
CA LEU A 148 18.85 -12.15 -2.82
C LEU A 148 17.48 -11.72 -2.35
N ILE A 149 17.26 -11.57 -1.05
CA ILE A 149 16.01 -11.06 -0.46
C ILE A 149 15.69 -9.67 -1.04
N LEU A 150 16.67 -8.77 -1.08
CA LEU A 150 16.51 -7.43 -1.63
C LEU A 150 16.19 -7.46 -3.13
N ALA A 151 16.85 -8.35 -3.89
CA ALA A 151 16.59 -8.53 -5.32
C ALA A 151 15.15 -9.03 -5.58
N VAL A 152 14.68 -10.01 -4.80
CA VAL A 152 13.30 -10.54 -4.88
C VAL A 152 12.29 -9.44 -4.52
N TYR A 153 12.57 -8.67 -3.45
CA TYR A 153 11.74 -7.53 -3.08
C TYR A 153 11.63 -6.49 -4.20
N ALA A 154 12.77 -6.09 -4.77
CA ALA A 154 12.81 -5.11 -5.85
C ALA A 154 12.08 -5.61 -7.11
N ALA A 155 12.34 -6.87 -7.51
CA ALA A 155 11.68 -7.49 -8.65
C ALA A 155 10.16 -7.57 -8.46
N GLY A 156 9.68 -8.00 -7.29
CA GLY A 156 8.26 -8.05 -6.95
C GLY A 156 7.60 -6.66 -6.95
N THR A 157 8.30 -5.65 -6.43
CA THR A 157 7.83 -4.26 -6.44
C THR A 157 7.69 -3.72 -7.87
N VAL A 158 8.73 -3.89 -8.71
CA VAL A 158 8.71 -3.46 -10.11
C VAL A 158 7.60 -4.18 -10.89
N LEU A 159 7.47 -5.50 -10.71
CA LEU A 159 6.41 -6.28 -11.35
C LEU A 159 5.02 -5.76 -10.94
N CYS A 160 4.78 -5.58 -9.64
CA CYS A 160 3.50 -5.11 -9.12
C CYS A 160 3.15 -3.71 -9.63
N MET A 161 4.12 -2.78 -9.64
CA MET A 161 3.96 -1.42 -10.19
C MET A 161 3.66 -1.45 -11.69
N THR A 162 4.37 -2.28 -12.44
CA THR A 162 4.17 -2.43 -13.89
C THR A 162 2.76 -2.95 -14.19
N VAL A 163 2.35 -4.03 -13.51
CA VAL A 163 0.99 -4.59 -13.67
C VAL A 163 -0.09 -3.56 -13.31
N ASN A 164 0.08 -2.85 -12.18
CA ASN A 164 -0.88 -1.82 -11.76
C ASN A 164 -0.97 -0.68 -12.80
N THR A 165 0.17 -0.23 -13.33
CA THR A 165 0.22 0.82 -14.38
C THR A 165 -0.42 0.34 -15.69
N LEU A 166 -0.11 -0.87 -16.13
CA LEU A 166 -0.71 -1.46 -17.34
C LEU A 166 -2.23 -1.59 -17.19
N MET A 167 -2.71 -2.09 -16.06
CA MET A 167 -4.15 -2.19 -15.79
C MET A 167 -4.81 -0.82 -15.83
N TYR A 168 -4.23 0.19 -15.18
CA TYR A 168 -4.74 1.57 -15.22
C TYR A 168 -4.81 2.12 -16.64
N VAL A 169 -3.74 1.98 -17.42
CA VAL A 169 -3.68 2.45 -18.82
C VAL A 169 -4.68 1.69 -19.71
N CYS A 170 -4.78 0.38 -19.54
CA CYS A 170 -5.74 -0.44 -20.29
C CYS A 170 -7.19 -0.03 -20.01
N VAL A 171 -7.55 0.15 -18.74
CA VAL A 171 -8.90 0.62 -18.36
C VAL A 171 -9.17 2.00 -18.94
N LYS A 172 -8.24 2.96 -18.74
CA LYS A 172 -8.38 4.32 -19.30
C LYS A 172 -8.56 4.28 -20.82
N ARG A 173 -7.72 3.53 -21.55
CA ARG A 173 -7.83 3.41 -23.02
C ARG A 173 -9.14 2.77 -23.44
N ARG A 174 -9.61 1.73 -22.74
CA ARG A 174 -10.90 1.07 -23.04
C ARG A 174 -12.06 2.03 -22.88
N VAL A 175 -12.11 2.76 -21.76
CA VAL A 175 -13.17 3.75 -21.49
C VAL A 175 -13.15 4.85 -22.55
N LEU A 176 -12.00 5.43 -22.88
CA LEU A 176 -11.88 6.50 -23.87
C LEU A 176 -12.21 6.03 -25.29
N LYS A 177 -11.87 4.78 -25.65
CA LYS A 177 -12.19 4.20 -26.95
C LYS A 177 -13.70 3.97 -27.14
N ASN A 178 -14.38 3.61 -26.04
CA ASN A 178 -15.81 3.32 -26.03
C ASN A 178 -16.65 4.52 -25.60
N SER A 179 -16.10 5.72 -25.65
CA SER A 179 -16.80 6.96 -25.28
C SER A 179 -16.73 7.97 -26.41
N GLU A 180 -17.81 8.71 -26.60
CA GLU A 180 -17.95 9.76 -27.60
C GLU A 180 -18.02 11.14 -26.97
N LEU A 181 -17.69 12.20 -27.70
CA LEU A 181 -17.82 13.55 -27.19
C LEU A 181 -19.29 13.89 -26.94
N CYS A 182 -19.60 14.46 -25.80
CA CYS A 182 -20.95 14.93 -25.51
C CYS A 182 -21.21 16.22 -26.31
N ILE A 183 -22.15 16.16 -27.26
CA ILE A 183 -22.54 17.28 -28.12
C ILE A 183 -23.89 17.86 -27.65
N ASP A 184 -24.60 17.19 -26.75
CA ASP A 184 -25.90 17.65 -26.26
C ASP A 184 -25.72 18.96 -25.44
N GLU A 185 -26.41 19.99 -25.89
CA GLU A 185 -26.36 21.34 -25.32
C GLU A 185 -26.92 21.37 -23.90
N LYS A 186 -28.04 20.66 -23.64
CA LYS A 186 -28.67 20.59 -22.32
C LYS A 186 -27.79 19.88 -21.30
N MET A 187 -27.20 18.75 -21.71
CA MET A 187 -26.29 17.99 -20.84
C MET A 187 -25.03 18.79 -20.53
N THR A 188 -24.50 19.50 -21.51
CA THR A 188 -23.33 20.36 -21.36
C THR A 188 -23.63 21.58 -20.49
N GLU A 189 -24.82 22.19 -20.61
CA GLU A 189 -25.27 23.27 -19.73
C GLU A 189 -25.40 22.81 -18.28
N THR A 190 -26.06 21.67 -18.04
CA THR A 190 -26.16 21.06 -16.70
C THR A 190 -24.79 20.78 -16.09
N TYR A 191 -23.83 20.31 -16.91
CA TYR A 191 -22.46 20.09 -16.48
C TYR A 191 -21.76 21.38 -16.04
N PHE A 192 -21.90 22.46 -16.81
CA PHE A 192 -21.31 23.76 -16.46
C PHE A 192 -21.95 24.38 -15.23
N LEU A 193 -23.28 24.33 -15.11
CA LEU A 193 -23.99 24.83 -13.92
C LEU A 193 -23.58 24.09 -12.66
N THR A 194 -23.41 22.78 -12.77
CA THR A 194 -22.94 21.94 -11.65
C THR A 194 -21.50 22.28 -11.26
N ALA A 195 -20.63 22.50 -12.22
CA ALA A 195 -19.25 22.90 -11.99
C ALA A 195 -19.13 24.29 -11.33
N GLU A 196 -19.96 25.24 -11.76
CA GLU A 196 -20.02 26.57 -11.19
C GLU A 196 -20.44 26.52 -9.72
N LYS A 197 -21.47 25.75 -9.35
CA LYS A 197 -21.89 25.51 -7.96
C LYS A 197 -20.76 24.95 -7.11
N LEU A 198 -19.90 24.10 -7.69
CA LEU A 198 -18.71 23.58 -7.03
C LEU A 198 -17.53 24.56 -7.01
N GLY A 199 -17.62 25.72 -7.66
CA GLY A 199 -16.55 26.71 -7.76
C GLY A 199 -15.41 26.28 -8.67
N ILE A 200 -15.68 25.43 -9.67
CA ILE A 200 -14.70 24.95 -10.64
C ILE A 200 -14.72 25.86 -11.86
N SER A 201 -13.58 26.48 -12.19
CA SER A 201 -13.48 27.36 -13.38
C SER A 201 -13.66 26.57 -14.67
N LYS A 202 -14.42 27.12 -15.64
CA LYS A 202 -14.64 26.53 -16.97
C LYS A 202 -13.36 26.13 -17.70
N LYS A 203 -12.27 26.90 -17.52
CA LYS A 203 -10.96 26.60 -18.16
C LYS A 203 -10.27 25.35 -17.61
N LYS A 204 -10.64 24.89 -16.42
CA LYS A 204 -10.04 23.74 -15.74
C LYS A 204 -10.96 22.51 -15.75
N LEU A 205 -12.14 22.60 -16.39
CA LEU A 205 -13.08 21.51 -16.40
C LEU A 205 -12.57 20.33 -17.23
N PRO A 206 -12.75 19.07 -16.72
CA PRO A 206 -12.55 17.88 -17.51
C PRO A 206 -13.44 17.87 -18.76
N SER A 207 -13.01 17.21 -19.81
CA SER A 207 -13.87 17.00 -20.99
C SER A 207 -15.00 16.05 -20.64
N LEU A 208 -16.21 16.36 -21.15
CA LEU A 208 -17.40 15.54 -20.99
C LEU A 208 -17.58 14.59 -22.19
N ARG A 209 -17.81 13.32 -21.92
CA ARG A 209 -18.01 12.28 -22.93
C ARG A 209 -19.20 11.39 -22.57
N TYR A 210 -19.82 10.82 -23.59
CA TYR A 210 -20.82 9.76 -23.43
C TYR A 210 -20.16 8.39 -23.38
N GLY A 211 -20.69 7.50 -22.53
CA GLY A 211 -20.22 6.12 -22.40
C GLY A 211 -21.23 5.23 -21.69
N SER A 212 -20.81 4.01 -21.38
CA SER A 212 -21.70 2.99 -20.80
C SER A 212 -21.97 3.19 -19.30
N SER A 213 -21.09 3.87 -18.58
CA SER A 213 -21.26 4.19 -17.15
C SER A 213 -20.75 5.59 -16.84
N ALA A 214 -21.25 6.19 -15.77
CA ALA A 214 -20.78 7.50 -15.37
C ALA A 214 -19.59 7.36 -14.42
N MET A 215 -18.47 8.04 -14.76
CA MET A 215 -17.25 7.99 -13.99
C MET A 215 -16.27 9.10 -14.35
N LEU A 216 -15.44 9.48 -13.37
CA LEU A 216 -14.26 10.32 -13.61
C LEU A 216 -13.04 9.44 -13.92
N VAL A 217 -12.47 9.55 -15.10
CA VAL A 217 -11.32 8.76 -15.55
C VAL A 217 -10.10 9.65 -15.77
N GLY A 218 -8.97 9.22 -15.23
CA GLY A 218 -7.69 9.91 -15.38
C GLY A 218 -7.34 10.81 -14.21
N CYS A 219 -6.03 10.99 -14.00
CA CYS A 219 -5.47 11.86 -12.97
C CYS A 219 -4.86 13.12 -13.60
N LEU A 220 -3.94 12.96 -14.57
CA LEU A 220 -3.26 14.08 -15.23
C LEU A 220 -4.12 14.76 -16.32
N SER A 221 -4.94 13.99 -17.02
CA SER A 221 -5.90 14.49 -17.99
C SER A 221 -7.25 13.83 -17.70
N PRO A 222 -8.01 14.39 -16.75
CA PRO A 222 -9.28 13.83 -16.33
C PRO A 222 -10.37 14.02 -17.39
N VAL A 223 -11.23 13.03 -17.50
CA VAL A 223 -12.39 13.01 -18.38
C VAL A 223 -13.58 12.54 -17.57
N VAL A 224 -14.68 13.26 -17.63
CA VAL A 224 -15.96 12.82 -17.07
C VAL A 224 -16.73 12.09 -18.15
N VAL A 225 -17.10 10.86 -17.86
CA VAL A 225 -17.97 10.06 -18.73
C VAL A 225 -19.36 10.04 -18.12
N CYS A 226 -20.39 10.16 -18.91
CA CYS A 226 -21.80 10.07 -18.51
C CYS A 226 -22.57 9.17 -19.47
N ARG A 227 -23.76 8.73 -19.05
CA ARG A 227 -24.66 7.96 -19.91
C ARG A 227 -25.59 8.89 -20.71
N GLU A 228 -25.99 8.46 -21.88
CA GLU A 228 -26.92 9.22 -22.72
C GLU A 228 -28.37 9.20 -22.21
N ASP A 229 -28.74 8.10 -21.50
CA ASP A 229 -30.11 7.86 -21.02
C ASP A 229 -30.49 8.57 -19.72
N MET A 230 -29.59 9.44 -19.19
CA MET A 230 -29.83 10.19 -17.97
C MET A 230 -30.76 11.38 -18.21
N ASP A 231 -31.71 11.57 -17.31
CA ASP A 231 -32.47 12.82 -17.23
C ASP A 231 -31.60 13.95 -16.61
N GLU A 232 -32.00 15.20 -16.81
CA GLU A 232 -31.26 16.38 -16.33
C GLU A 232 -31.02 16.35 -14.82
N LYS A 233 -32.00 15.88 -14.05
CA LYS A 233 -31.88 15.76 -12.59
C LYS A 233 -30.85 14.70 -12.21
N GLU A 234 -30.89 13.52 -12.84
CA GLU A 234 -29.91 12.45 -12.64
C GLU A 234 -28.50 12.90 -13.06
N ALA A 235 -28.39 13.55 -14.21
CA ALA A 235 -27.13 14.09 -14.71
C ALA A 235 -26.51 15.11 -13.75
N SER A 236 -27.30 16.05 -13.22
CA SER A 236 -26.85 17.04 -12.23
C SER A 236 -26.24 16.38 -10.98
N PHE A 237 -26.81 15.31 -10.50
CA PHE A 237 -26.31 14.57 -9.36
C PHE A 237 -25.02 13.81 -9.66
N VAL A 238 -24.98 13.13 -10.77
CA VAL A 238 -23.80 12.37 -11.21
C VAL A 238 -22.64 13.34 -11.42
N PHE A 239 -22.87 14.44 -12.11
CA PHE A 239 -21.84 15.46 -12.30
C PHE A 239 -21.38 16.07 -10.98
N ALA A 240 -22.29 16.28 -10.01
CA ALA A 240 -21.95 16.77 -8.70
C ALA A 240 -20.99 15.81 -7.97
N HIS A 241 -21.23 14.50 -8.08
CA HIS A 241 -20.37 13.46 -7.50
C HIS A 241 -19.01 13.40 -8.20
N GLU A 242 -18.99 13.25 -9.54
CA GLU A 242 -17.76 13.10 -10.31
C GLU A 242 -16.88 14.36 -10.25
N LEU A 243 -17.49 15.55 -10.33
CA LEU A 243 -16.77 16.82 -10.19
C LEU A 243 -16.30 17.08 -8.75
N SER A 244 -16.95 16.51 -7.74
CA SER A 244 -16.44 16.53 -6.37
C SER A 244 -15.15 15.76 -6.22
N HIS A 245 -15.05 14.54 -6.81
CA HIS A 245 -13.81 13.78 -6.89
C HIS A 245 -12.70 14.57 -7.61
N TYR A 246 -13.05 15.21 -8.73
CA TYR A 246 -12.10 16.05 -9.46
C TYR A 246 -11.58 17.21 -8.63
N LYS A 247 -12.47 17.96 -7.99
CA LYS A 247 -12.14 19.14 -7.17
C LYS A 247 -11.17 18.81 -6.04
N HIS A 248 -11.32 17.64 -5.41
CA HIS A 248 -10.53 17.23 -4.24
C HIS A 248 -9.35 16.31 -4.59
N ASN A 249 -9.11 16.06 -5.88
CA ASN A 249 -8.05 15.17 -6.35
C ASN A 249 -8.14 13.75 -5.76
N ASP A 250 -9.34 13.24 -5.53
CA ASP A 250 -9.57 11.94 -4.90
C ASP A 250 -8.92 10.80 -5.73
N ASN A 251 -8.96 10.90 -7.08
CA ASN A 251 -8.29 9.96 -7.97
C ASN A 251 -6.77 9.88 -7.74
N PHE A 252 -6.14 11.00 -7.40
CA PHE A 252 -4.72 11.02 -7.07
C PHE A 252 -4.45 10.19 -5.81
N VAL A 253 -5.23 10.37 -4.77
CA VAL A 253 -5.09 9.63 -3.52
C VAL A 253 -5.29 8.13 -3.73
N ILE A 254 -6.28 7.73 -4.53
CA ILE A 254 -6.56 6.33 -4.85
C ILE A 254 -5.39 5.71 -5.62
N ILE A 255 -4.88 6.39 -6.65
CA ILE A 255 -3.75 5.92 -7.46
C ILE A 255 -2.49 5.84 -6.60
N PHE A 256 -2.21 6.88 -5.82
CA PHE A 256 -1.07 6.94 -4.92
C PHE A 256 -1.09 5.78 -3.91
N SER A 257 -2.24 5.51 -3.27
CA SER A 257 -2.40 4.38 -2.35
C SER A 257 -2.14 3.03 -3.04
N ALA A 258 -2.46 2.91 -4.34
CA ALA A 258 -2.18 1.71 -5.11
C ALA A 258 -0.68 1.50 -5.34
N TYR A 259 0.08 2.56 -5.61
CA TYR A 259 1.54 2.47 -5.74
C TYR A 259 2.23 2.19 -4.41
N VAL A 260 1.75 2.78 -3.31
CA VAL A 260 2.23 2.42 -1.96
C VAL A 260 1.96 0.94 -1.66
N ALA A 261 0.77 0.43 -2.01
CA ALA A 261 0.48 -1.00 -1.85
C ALA A 261 1.41 -1.89 -2.70
N CYS A 262 1.85 -1.44 -3.88
CA CYS A 262 2.83 -2.15 -4.70
C CYS A 262 4.23 -2.16 -4.06
N MET A 263 4.64 -1.11 -3.35
CA MET A 263 5.90 -1.09 -2.60
C MET A 263 5.90 -2.13 -1.47
N PHE A 264 4.76 -2.34 -0.83
CA PHE A 264 4.57 -3.31 0.25
C PHE A 264 3.74 -4.52 -0.21
N TRP A 265 4.01 -4.99 -1.44
CA TRP A 265 3.23 -6.04 -2.11
C TRP A 265 3.07 -7.33 -1.30
N TYR A 266 4.05 -7.67 -0.50
CA TYR A 266 4.08 -8.83 0.38
C TYR A 266 3.22 -8.69 1.64
N ASN A 267 2.76 -7.47 1.97
CA ASN A 267 1.95 -7.21 3.16
C ASN A 267 0.45 -7.17 2.83
N PRO A 268 -0.34 -8.22 3.17
CA PRO A 268 -1.77 -8.27 2.85
C PRO A 268 -2.58 -7.17 3.53
N LEU A 269 -2.11 -6.66 4.67
CA LEU A 269 -2.81 -5.62 5.42
C LEU A 269 -2.88 -4.30 4.64
N ILE A 270 -1.83 -3.96 3.89
CA ILE A 270 -1.80 -2.74 3.07
C ILE A 270 -2.83 -2.82 1.93
N TRP A 271 -3.08 -3.99 1.37
CA TRP A 271 -4.14 -4.20 0.38
C TRP A 271 -5.54 -4.02 0.97
N ILE A 272 -5.74 -4.44 2.24
CA ILE A 272 -6.97 -4.18 2.99
C ILE A 272 -7.14 -2.69 3.25
N VAL A 273 -6.08 -2.01 3.69
CA VAL A 273 -6.05 -0.54 3.89
C VAL A 273 -6.42 0.20 2.61
N LYS A 274 -5.81 -0.14 1.48
CA LYS A 274 -6.13 0.44 0.16
C LYS A 274 -7.62 0.31 -0.17
N LYS A 275 -8.23 -0.85 0.13
CA LYS A 275 -9.66 -1.07 -0.11
C LYS A 275 -10.52 -0.19 0.78
N ILE A 276 -10.23 -0.14 2.08
CA ILE A 276 -10.99 0.68 3.04
C ILE A 276 -10.83 2.17 2.72
N LEU A 277 -9.63 2.61 2.36
CA LEU A 277 -9.37 3.99 1.95
C LEU A 277 -10.24 4.39 0.75
N ARG A 278 -10.37 3.52 -0.25
CA ARG A 278 -11.26 3.77 -1.39
C ARG A 278 -12.71 3.94 -0.94
N ASP A 279 -13.21 3.03 -0.09
CA ASP A 279 -14.58 3.12 0.44
C ASP A 279 -14.79 4.42 1.22
N ASP A 280 -13.79 4.88 1.97
CA ASP A 280 -13.84 6.15 2.71
C ASP A 280 -13.84 7.38 1.79
N VAL A 281 -13.09 7.34 0.69
CA VAL A 281 -13.11 8.39 -0.34
C VAL A 281 -14.50 8.54 -0.92
N GLU A 282 -15.18 7.43 -1.24
CA GLU A 282 -16.55 7.43 -1.74
C GLU A 282 -17.52 8.06 -0.72
N VAL A 283 -17.44 7.63 0.55
CA VAL A 283 -18.28 8.17 1.62
C VAL A 283 -18.05 9.66 1.82
N LEU A 284 -16.80 10.11 1.72
CA LEU A 284 -16.47 11.53 1.85
C LEU A 284 -17.00 12.34 0.66
N CYS A 285 -16.89 11.80 -0.56
CA CYS A 285 -17.44 12.42 -1.76
C CYS A 285 -18.97 12.54 -1.67
N ASP A 286 -19.66 11.49 -1.22
CA ASP A 286 -21.11 11.50 -1.01
C ASP A 286 -21.52 12.61 -0.03
N SER A 287 -20.82 12.73 1.10
CA SER A 287 -21.07 13.75 2.10
C SER A 287 -20.91 15.17 1.52
N ARG A 288 -19.80 15.42 0.82
CA ARG A 288 -19.52 16.73 0.18
C ARG A 288 -20.58 17.08 -0.86
N THR A 289 -21.04 16.10 -1.63
CA THR A 289 -22.05 16.28 -2.66
C THR A 289 -23.40 16.65 -2.04
N ILE A 290 -23.83 15.93 -1.00
CA ILE A 290 -25.06 16.20 -0.28
C ILE A 290 -25.04 17.61 0.33
N ASP A 291 -23.94 17.98 1.00
CA ASP A 291 -23.80 19.27 1.68
C ASP A 291 -23.79 20.45 0.68
N CYS A 292 -23.04 20.30 -0.43
CA CYS A 292 -22.90 21.35 -1.45
C CYS A 292 -24.21 21.65 -2.20
N PHE A 293 -25.01 20.62 -2.47
CA PHE A 293 -26.25 20.74 -3.26
C PHE A 293 -27.51 20.79 -2.40
N GLY A 294 -27.39 20.65 -1.07
CA GLY A 294 -28.53 20.70 -0.15
C GLY A 294 -29.56 19.60 -0.41
N MET A 295 -29.11 18.47 -0.88
CA MET A 295 -29.98 17.36 -1.25
C MET A 295 -30.52 16.61 -0.04
N SER A 296 -31.71 16.01 -0.19
CA SER A 296 -32.17 15.08 0.83
C SER A 296 -31.36 13.78 0.75
N SER A 297 -30.89 13.28 1.91
CA SER A 297 -30.16 12.02 2.01
C SER A 297 -30.93 10.84 1.37
N ALA A 298 -32.27 10.87 1.42
CA ALA A 298 -33.11 9.83 0.84
C ALA A 298 -33.13 9.85 -0.69
N GLU A 299 -33.19 11.05 -1.31
CA GLU A 299 -33.13 11.20 -2.76
C GLU A 299 -31.75 10.78 -3.28
N TYR A 300 -30.70 11.24 -2.60
CA TYR A 300 -29.33 10.87 -2.95
C TYR A 300 -29.08 9.37 -2.85
N ALA A 301 -29.57 8.72 -1.78
CA ALA A 301 -29.44 7.27 -1.62
C ALA A 301 -30.16 6.49 -2.73
N LYS A 302 -31.37 6.92 -3.14
CA LYS A 302 -32.08 6.31 -4.27
C LYS A 302 -31.28 6.39 -5.56
N MET A 303 -30.64 7.52 -5.80
CA MET A 303 -29.80 7.73 -6.96
C MET A 303 -28.57 6.86 -7.00
N ILE A 304 -27.84 6.76 -5.89
CA ILE A 304 -26.68 5.87 -5.79
C ILE A 304 -27.10 4.43 -6.07
N CYS A 305 -28.25 3.98 -5.50
CA CYS A 305 -28.75 2.64 -5.77
C CYS A 305 -29.06 2.44 -7.27
N ARG A 306 -29.70 3.43 -7.90
CA ARG A 306 -30.01 3.37 -9.34
C ARG A 306 -28.75 3.33 -10.17
N HIS A 307 -27.77 4.19 -9.87
CA HIS A 307 -26.49 4.24 -10.56
C HIS A 307 -25.71 2.91 -10.43
N SER A 308 -25.65 2.32 -9.23
CA SER A 308 -24.93 1.07 -8.99
C SER A 308 -25.51 -0.12 -9.75
N LEU A 309 -26.81 -0.16 -10.01
CA LEU A 309 -27.44 -1.20 -10.83
C LEU A 309 -26.99 -1.12 -12.29
N TYR A 310 -26.82 0.10 -12.85
CA TYR A 310 -26.30 0.29 -14.19
C TYR A 310 -24.83 -0.06 -14.30
N ASP A 311 -24.03 0.28 -13.28
CA ASP A 311 -22.60 -0.06 -13.24
C ASP A 311 -22.37 -1.57 -13.17
N GLU A 312 -23.18 -2.32 -12.43
CA GLU A 312 -23.13 -3.80 -12.42
C GLU A 312 -23.46 -4.38 -13.79
N ALA A 313 -24.45 -3.85 -14.48
CA ALA A 313 -24.81 -4.30 -15.83
C ALA A 313 -23.70 -3.99 -16.86
N ALA A 314 -23.02 -2.85 -16.73
CA ALA A 314 -21.88 -2.47 -17.58
C ALA A 314 -20.57 -3.20 -17.22
N ALA A 315 -20.43 -3.63 -15.98
CA ALA A 315 -19.19 -4.23 -15.42
C ALA A 315 -18.97 -5.70 -15.78
N VAL A 316 -19.84 -6.34 -16.56
CA VAL A 316 -19.63 -7.73 -17.05
C VAL A 316 -18.30 -7.89 -17.84
N GLY A 317 -17.56 -6.79 -18.04
CA GLY A 317 -16.24 -6.80 -18.67
C GLY A 317 -15.09 -6.12 -17.92
N CYS A 318 -15.31 -5.44 -16.82
CA CYS A 318 -14.25 -4.74 -16.07
C CYS A 318 -14.45 -4.89 -14.56
N HIS A 319 -13.67 -5.72 -13.94
CA HIS A 319 -13.70 -6.10 -12.53
C HIS A 319 -13.28 -4.98 -11.56
N MET A 320 -13.95 -3.84 -11.62
CA MET A 320 -13.78 -2.77 -10.63
C MET A 320 -15.14 -2.30 -10.09
N SER A 321 -16.16 -3.16 -10.13
CA SER A 321 -17.47 -2.84 -9.59
C SER A 321 -17.36 -2.60 -8.08
N ALA A 322 -17.98 -1.54 -7.63
CA ALA A 322 -18.23 -1.31 -6.21
C ALA A 322 -18.94 -2.56 -5.68
N THR A 323 -18.22 -3.42 -4.98
CA THR A 323 -18.82 -4.60 -4.37
C THR A 323 -20.00 -4.14 -3.52
N GLY A 324 -21.09 -4.90 -3.47
CA GLY A 324 -22.29 -4.57 -2.67
C GLY A 324 -21.98 -4.17 -1.21
N ARG A 325 -20.79 -4.47 -0.72
CA ARG A 325 -20.26 -4.02 0.58
C ARG A 325 -19.96 -2.51 0.57
N SER A 326 -19.35 -1.97 -0.49
CA SER A 326 -19.06 -0.53 -0.63
C SER A 326 -20.36 0.27 -0.68
N LEU A 327 -21.31 -0.14 -1.51
CA LEU A 327 -22.65 0.46 -1.58
C LEU A 327 -23.35 0.46 -0.21
N LYS A 328 -23.33 -0.67 0.51
CA LYS A 328 -23.90 -0.76 1.86
C LYS A 328 -23.25 0.21 2.83
N THR A 329 -21.93 0.42 2.73
CA THR A 329 -21.20 1.37 3.58
C THR A 329 -21.60 2.80 3.26
N ARG A 330 -21.69 3.18 1.98
CA ARG A 330 -22.16 4.48 1.50
C ARG A 330 -23.58 4.78 2.01
N LEU A 331 -24.53 3.86 1.76
CA LEU A 331 -25.94 4.03 2.20
C LEU A 331 -26.07 4.16 3.71
N ARG A 332 -25.29 3.39 4.49
CA ARG A 332 -25.29 3.50 5.95
C ARG A 332 -24.76 4.87 6.40
N SER A 333 -23.68 5.36 5.80
CA SER A 333 -23.13 6.67 6.11
C SER A 333 -24.13 7.79 5.82
N ILE A 334 -24.77 7.76 4.65
CA ILE A 334 -25.78 8.73 4.24
C ILE A 334 -26.99 8.74 5.22
N SER A 335 -27.41 7.55 5.69
CA SER A 335 -28.54 7.47 6.64
C SER A 335 -28.22 8.05 8.03
N HIS A 336 -26.95 8.02 8.45
CA HIS A 336 -26.49 8.55 9.73
C HIS A 336 -26.13 10.04 9.65
N SER A 337 -25.84 10.57 8.47
CA SER A 337 -25.47 11.99 8.24
C SER A 337 -26.58 12.98 8.62
N LYS A 338 -27.83 12.55 8.78
CA LYS A 338 -28.94 13.41 9.23
C LYS A 338 -28.71 14.10 10.59
N ASN A 339 -27.78 13.61 11.41
CA ASN A 339 -27.54 14.09 12.77
C ASN A 339 -26.31 14.97 12.96
N HIS A 340 -25.48 15.15 11.93
CA HIS A 340 -24.29 15.99 12.03
C HIS A 340 -24.23 16.94 10.83
N LYS A 341 -24.50 18.24 11.06
CA LYS A 341 -23.98 19.29 10.18
C LYS A 341 -22.47 19.22 10.31
N PHE A 342 -21.80 18.77 9.25
CA PHE A 342 -20.35 18.75 9.20
C PHE A 342 -19.84 20.20 9.10
N ILE A 343 -19.06 20.62 10.10
CA ILE A 343 -18.27 21.86 10.10
C ILE A 343 -17.04 21.65 9.23
#